data_00e8ca5fbbfd4985e518c807d056eb53
#
_entry.id   00e8ca5fbbfd4985e518c807d056eb53
#
_cell.length_a   1.000
_cell.length_b   1.000
_cell.length_c   1.000
_cell.angle_alpha   90.00
_cell.angle_beta   90.00
_cell.angle_gamma   90.00
#
_symmetry.space_group_name_H-M   'P 1'
#
loop_
_entity.id
_entity.type
_entity.pdbx_description
1 polymer ?
#
loop_
_entity_poly.entity_id
_entity_poly.type
_entity_poly.pdbx_seq_one_letter_code
_entity_poly.pdbx_strand_id
1 'polypeptide(L)'
;VKSDLSTIKEYLEHITRTIKHEDIIAFDNHPFAYKILDELSNYDIKISVISYSTDIIKYVSRYTNFNIIVPNGVVDSAFHIIVGSDVVQTFSKYRIRYYFITVPYIQDNDLYQTIPAIADIQKMLNNNANDIFLLNRPDVLDNHSTHDYTLVGSF
;
A
#
# COMPACT_ATOMS: atom_id res chain seq x y z
N VAL A 1 4.98 14.80 5.60
CA VAL A 1 5.39 13.44 5.27
C VAL A 1 6.70 13.44 4.52
N LYS A 2 7.63 12.68 4.97
CA LYS A 2 8.97 12.56 4.38
C LYS A 2 9.11 11.17 3.78
N SER A 3 9.64 11.10 2.55
CA SER A 3 9.91 9.84 1.87
C SER A 3 11.40 9.63 1.70
N ASP A 4 12.16 9.84 2.77
CA ASP A 4 13.60 9.67 2.78
C ASP A 4 14.02 8.49 3.68
N LEU A 5 15.32 8.23 3.75
CA LEU A 5 15.87 7.12 4.54
C LEU A 5 15.55 7.24 6.03
N SER A 6 15.48 8.45 6.57
CA SER A 6 15.18 8.63 7.99
C SER A 6 13.73 8.28 8.30
N THR A 7 12.81 8.62 7.39
CA THR A 7 11.40 8.24 7.51
C THR A 7 11.22 6.72 7.41
N ILE A 8 11.93 6.07 6.50
CA ILE A 8 11.91 4.61 6.40
C ILE A 8 12.37 3.98 7.72
N LYS A 9 13.44 4.50 8.32
CA LYS A 9 13.91 4.01 9.62
C LYS A 9 12.87 4.16 10.71
N GLU A 10 12.19 5.30 10.77
CA GLU A 10 11.11 5.54 11.72
C GLU A 10 9.99 4.54 11.56
N TYR A 11 9.57 4.29 10.32
CA TYR A 11 8.54 3.28 10.02
C TYR A 11 8.99 1.90 10.47
N LEU A 12 10.21 1.51 10.14
CA LEU A 12 10.75 0.20 10.50
C LEU A 12 10.86 0.02 12.00
N GLU A 13 11.31 1.03 12.73
CA GLU A 13 11.37 0.97 14.20
C GLU A 13 9.99 0.74 14.81
N HIS A 14 8.99 1.45 14.33
CA HIS A 14 7.61 1.25 14.77
C HIS A 14 7.10 -0.14 14.45
N ILE A 15 7.27 -0.58 13.21
CA ILE A 15 6.77 -1.86 12.72
C ILE A 15 7.42 -3.01 13.46
N THR A 16 8.73 -3.01 13.61
CA THR A 16 9.45 -4.11 14.25
C THR A 16 9.10 -4.28 15.73
N ARG A 17 8.65 -3.21 16.39
CA ARG A 17 8.18 -3.28 17.77
C ARG A 17 6.77 -3.82 17.92
N THR A 18 5.95 -3.67 16.88
CA THR A 18 4.50 -3.92 16.98
C THR A 18 4.01 -5.08 16.10
N ILE A 19 4.80 -5.50 15.13
CA ILE A 19 4.41 -6.56 14.21
C ILE A 19 4.36 -7.92 14.94
N LYS A 20 3.40 -8.74 14.56
CA LYS A 20 3.20 -10.08 15.12
C LYS A 20 3.21 -11.11 14.02
N HIS A 21 3.48 -12.38 14.37
CA HIS A 21 3.33 -13.48 13.43
C HIS A 21 1.92 -13.49 12.86
N GLU A 22 1.85 -13.77 11.57
CA GLU A 22 0.60 -13.85 10.80
C GLU A 22 -0.07 -12.50 10.51
N ASP A 23 0.55 -11.39 10.90
CA ASP A 23 0.06 -10.09 10.47
C ASP A 23 0.10 -9.95 8.94
N ILE A 24 -0.80 -9.16 8.42
CA ILE A 24 -0.90 -8.86 6.99
C ILE A 24 -0.51 -7.40 6.77
N ILE A 25 0.40 -7.18 5.83
CA ILE A 25 0.87 -5.86 5.44
C ILE A 25 0.55 -5.63 3.98
N ALA A 26 -0.05 -4.50 3.66
CA ALA A 26 -0.37 -4.11 2.29
C ALA A 26 0.64 -3.09 1.76
N PHE A 27 1.01 -3.22 0.49
CA PHE A 27 1.94 -2.33 -0.18
C PHE A 27 1.41 -1.88 -1.53
N ASP A 28 1.45 -0.57 -1.75
CA ASP A 28 1.42 -0.01 -3.10
C ASP A 28 2.83 -0.06 -3.69
N ASN A 29 2.92 0.08 -5.01
CA ASN A 29 4.21 0.06 -5.69
C ASN A 29 4.92 1.42 -5.59
N HIS A 30 6.09 1.42 -4.97
CA HIS A 30 6.97 2.58 -4.85
C HIS A 30 8.38 2.08 -4.54
N PRO A 31 9.43 2.77 -4.99
CA PRO A 31 10.80 2.34 -4.68
C PRO A 31 11.06 2.07 -3.20
N PHE A 32 10.46 2.84 -2.29
CA PHE A 32 10.63 2.65 -0.86
C PHE A 32 9.96 1.38 -0.32
N ALA A 33 8.93 0.87 -1.01
CA ALA A 33 8.29 -0.38 -0.61
C ALA A 33 9.29 -1.54 -0.64
N TYR A 34 10.14 -1.59 -1.65
CA TYR A 34 11.14 -2.64 -1.78
C TYR A 34 12.19 -2.58 -0.67
N LYS A 35 12.59 -1.38 -0.26
CA LYS A 35 13.54 -1.20 0.84
C LYS A 35 12.94 -1.67 2.16
N ILE A 36 11.66 -1.37 2.40
CA ILE A 36 10.95 -1.83 3.60
C ILE A 36 10.83 -3.35 3.61
N LEU A 37 10.47 -3.94 2.47
CA LEU A 37 10.36 -5.39 2.33
C LEU A 37 11.71 -6.08 2.58
N ASP A 38 12.80 -5.53 2.05
CA ASP A 38 14.14 -6.08 2.27
C ASP A 38 14.51 -6.07 3.75
N GLU A 39 14.25 -4.97 4.43
CA GLU A 39 14.55 -4.86 5.87
C GLU A 39 13.67 -5.80 6.69
N LEU A 40 12.38 -5.89 6.40
CA LEU A 40 11.48 -6.80 7.10
C LEU A 40 11.88 -8.26 6.90
N SER A 41 12.41 -8.61 5.73
CA SER A 41 12.82 -9.98 5.46
C SER A 41 14.03 -10.44 6.27
N ASN A 42 14.75 -9.50 6.91
CA ASN A 42 15.86 -9.82 7.81
C ASN A 42 15.40 -10.29 9.20
N TYR A 43 14.11 -10.16 9.50
CA TYR A 43 13.56 -10.59 10.78
C TYR A 43 12.94 -11.97 10.64
N ASP A 44 13.11 -12.80 11.67
CA ASP A 44 12.50 -14.12 11.74
C ASP A 44 11.03 -13.99 12.14
N ILE A 45 10.22 -13.52 11.18
CA ILE A 45 8.80 -13.30 11.39
C ILE A 45 8.02 -13.82 10.19
N LYS A 46 6.88 -14.46 10.47
CA LYS A 46 6.02 -15.01 9.44
C LYS A 46 4.84 -14.08 9.22
N ILE A 47 4.91 -13.33 8.13
CA ILE A 47 3.86 -12.39 7.74
C ILE A 47 3.36 -12.70 6.34
N SER A 48 2.22 -12.13 5.99
CA SER A 48 1.70 -12.14 4.62
C SER A 48 1.69 -10.72 4.08
N VAL A 49 2.00 -10.60 2.80
CA VAL A 49 1.88 -9.35 2.05
C VAL A 49 0.66 -9.45 1.15
N ILE A 50 -0.10 -8.37 1.07
CA ILE A 50 -1.23 -8.25 0.18
C ILE A 50 -0.99 -7.06 -0.74
N SER A 51 -1.21 -7.23 -2.03
CA SER A 51 -1.03 -6.15 -2.99
C SER A 51 -1.83 -6.38 -4.26
N TYR A 52 -2.23 -5.29 -4.89
CA TYR A 52 -2.80 -5.30 -6.24
C TYR A 52 -1.74 -4.96 -7.31
N SER A 53 -0.51 -4.67 -6.91
CA SER A 53 0.60 -4.38 -7.82
C SER A 53 1.29 -5.66 -8.26
N THR A 54 1.37 -5.90 -9.58
CA THR A 54 2.09 -7.06 -10.11
C THR A 54 3.58 -6.98 -9.81
N ASP A 55 4.14 -5.79 -9.72
CA ASP A 55 5.56 -5.60 -9.38
C ASP A 55 5.85 -5.99 -7.93
N ILE A 56 5.00 -5.61 -6.99
CA ILE A 56 5.13 -6.01 -5.58
C ILE A 56 4.95 -7.53 -5.44
N ILE A 57 3.94 -8.09 -6.11
CA ILE A 57 3.68 -9.53 -6.09
C ILE A 57 4.92 -10.30 -6.54
N LYS A 58 5.51 -9.90 -7.65
CA LYS A 58 6.72 -10.52 -8.19
C LYS A 58 7.88 -10.40 -7.21
N TYR A 59 8.10 -9.22 -6.64
CA TYR A 59 9.21 -8.98 -5.73
C TYR A 59 9.11 -9.84 -4.47
N VAL A 60 7.95 -9.87 -3.85
CA VAL A 60 7.72 -10.67 -2.64
C VAL A 60 7.93 -12.15 -2.92
N SER A 61 7.40 -12.65 -4.04
CA SER A 61 7.52 -14.06 -4.38
C SER A 61 8.95 -14.49 -4.70
N ARG A 62 9.78 -13.58 -5.22
CA ARG A 62 11.16 -13.89 -5.63
C ARG A 62 12.19 -13.67 -4.54
N TYR A 63 12.01 -12.63 -3.73
CA TYR A 63 13.08 -12.12 -2.87
C TYR A 63 12.78 -12.18 -1.38
N THR A 64 11.62 -12.70 -1.00
CA THR A 64 11.27 -12.87 0.42
C THR A 64 10.70 -14.26 0.67
N ASN A 65 10.59 -14.63 1.95
CA ASN A 65 9.91 -15.84 2.38
C ASN A 65 8.47 -15.55 2.86
N PHE A 66 7.98 -14.35 2.64
CA PHE A 66 6.63 -13.98 3.03
C PHE A 66 5.61 -14.64 2.10
N ASN A 67 4.43 -14.94 2.65
CA ASN A 67 3.29 -15.29 1.82
C ASN A 67 2.81 -14.07 1.06
N ILE A 68 2.31 -14.27 -0.14
CA ILE A 68 1.72 -13.20 -0.94
C ILE A 68 0.26 -13.54 -1.23
N ILE A 69 -0.64 -12.65 -0.84
CA ILE A 69 -2.06 -12.75 -1.08
C ILE A 69 -2.37 -11.97 -2.35
N VAL A 70 -2.83 -12.68 -3.36
CA VAL A 70 -3.10 -12.13 -4.70
C VAL A 70 -4.61 -12.10 -4.92
N PRO A 71 -5.18 -10.95 -5.33
CA PRO A 71 -6.61 -10.87 -5.61
C PRO A 71 -6.94 -11.52 -6.94
N ASN A 72 -8.21 -11.91 -7.09
CA ASN A 72 -8.76 -12.26 -8.38
C ASN A 72 -9.03 -10.99 -9.19
N GLY A 73 -8.70 -11.03 -10.46
CA GLY A 73 -8.94 -9.87 -11.32
C GLY A 73 -8.23 -9.99 -12.64
N VAL A 74 -8.21 -8.88 -13.36
CA VAL A 74 -7.56 -8.75 -14.67
C VAL A 74 -6.37 -7.81 -14.51
N VAL A 75 -5.26 -8.18 -15.13
CA VAL A 75 -4.06 -7.33 -15.11
C VAL A 75 -4.24 -6.18 -16.09
N ASP A 76 -4.12 -4.97 -15.59
CA ASP A 76 -3.97 -3.77 -16.42
C ASP A 76 -2.46 -3.57 -16.65
N SER A 77 -2.02 -3.84 -17.88
CA SER A 77 -0.60 -3.82 -18.18
C SER A 77 -0.02 -2.42 -18.27
N ALA A 78 -0.83 -1.38 -18.42
CA ALA A 78 -0.35 0.00 -18.43
C ALA A 78 0.11 0.45 -17.04
N PHE A 79 -0.59 0.01 -16.01
CA PHE A 79 -0.29 0.39 -14.62
C PHE A 79 0.35 -0.73 -13.81
N HIS A 80 0.50 -1.92 -14.37
CA HIS A 80 1.00 -3.11 -13.66
C HIS A 80 0.19 -3.40 -12.39
N ILE A 81 -1.13 -3.37 -12.52
CA ILE A 81 -2.05 -3.61 -11.40
C ILE A 81 -3.12 -4.63 -11.79
N ILE A 82 -3.66 -5.28 -10.78
CA ILE A 82 -4.81 -6.16 -10.91
C ILE A 82 -6.06 -5.33 -10.59
N VAL A 83 -7.02 -5.33 -11.49
CA VAL A 83 -8.26 -4.54 -11.36
C VAL A 83 -9.48 -5.43 -11.50
N GLY A 84 -10.62 -4.89 -11.05
CA GLY A 84 -11.92 -5.53 -11.11
C GLY A 84 -12.62 -5.56 -9.76
N SER A 85 -13.92 -5.78 -9.76
CA SER A 85 -14.73 -5.82 -8.54
C SER A 85 -14.29 -6.93 -7.58
N ASP A 86 -13.73 -8.02 -8.10
CA ASP A 86 -13.26 -9.13 -7.27
C ASP A 86 -12.02 -8.76 -6.45
N VAL A 87 -11.23 -7.78 -6.88
CA VAL A 87 -10.08 -7.29 -6.12
C VAL A 87 -10.55 -6.69 -4.79
N VAL A 88 -11.53 -5.80 -4.84
CA VAL A 88 -12.10 -5.18 -3.64
C VAL A 88 -12.74 -6.24 -2.75
N GLN A 89 -13.49 -7.17 -3.31
CA GLN A 89 -14.09 -8.27 -2.55
C GLN A 89 -13.06 -9.15 -1.87
N THR A 90 -11.98 -9.49 -2.57
CA THR A 90 -10.90 -10.29 -1.99
C THR A 90 -10.29 -9.56 -0.80
N PHE A 91 -9.94 -8.29 -0.99
CA PHE A 91 -9.27 -7.51 0.06
C PHE A 91 -10.17 -7.20 1.25
N SER A 92 -11.48 -7.13 1.04
CA SER A 92 -12.45 -6.88 2.12
C SER A 92 -12.45 -7.97 3.20
N LYS A 93 -11.92 -9.14 2.90
CA LYS A 93 -11.89 -10.30 3.82
C LYS A 93 -10.73 -10.25 4.81
N TYR A 94 -9.78 -9.33 4.63
CA TYR A 94 -8.55 -9.33 5.40
C TYR A 94 -8.45 -8.11 6.29
N ARG A 95 -8.03 -8.34 7.54
CA ARG A 95 -7.60 -7.29 8.44
C ARG A 95 -6.13 -6.99 8.16
N ILE A 96 -5.81 -5.72 7.89
CA ILE A 96 -4.48 -5.30 7.49
C ILE A 96 -3.82 -4.55 8.66
N ARG A 97 -2.63 -5.00 9.05
CA ARG A 97 -1.92 -4.36 10.16
C ARG A 97 -1.37 -3.00 9.73
N TYR A 98 -0.67 -2.98 8.61
CA TYR A 98 -0.08 -1.76 8.06
C TYR A 98 -0.37 -1.67 6.57
N TYR A 99 -0.74 -0.49 6.10
CA TYR A 99 -0.87 -0.21 4.68
C TYR A 99 0.11 0.87 4.28
N PHE A 100 1.01 0.56 3.37
CA PHE A 100 1.96 1.50 2.76
C PHE A 100 1.39 1.96 1.41
N ILE A 101 0.91 3.20 1.38
CA ILE A 101 0.13 3.76 0.28
C ILE A 101 0.94 4.81 -0.50
N THR A 102 0.67 4.91 -1.80
CA THR A 102 1.07 6.05 -2.62
C THR A 102 -0.16 6.72 -3.20
N VAL A 103 -0.21 8.04 -3.14
CA VAL A 103 -1.29 8.82 -3.75
C VAL A 103 -0.73 10.04 -4.43
N PRO A 104 -1.38 10.53 -5.50
CA PRO A 104 -0.89 11.73 -6.18
C PRO A 104 -1.11 13.03 -5.40
N TYR A 105 -2.15 13.09 -4.56
CA TYR A 105 -2.52 14.36 -3.90
C TYR A 105 -2.91 14.18 -2.45
N ILE A 106 -2.66 15.24 -1.67
CA ILE A 106 -3.05 15.36 -0.27
C ILE A 106 -3.65 16.75 -0.04
N GLN A 107 -4.66 16.82 0.83
CA GLN A 107 -5.18 18.07 1.34
C GLN A 107 -5.41 17.90 2.84
N ASP A 108 -4.69 18.67 3.66
CA ASP A 108 -4.61 18.46 5.10
C ASP A 108 -4.16 17.01 5.39
N ASN A 109 -4.99 16.21 6.02
CA ASN A 109 -4.69 14.80 6.29
C ASN A 109 -5.44 13.84 5.35
N ASP A 110 -6.11 14.37 4.34
CA ASP A 110 -6.92 13.59 3.41
C ASP A 110 -6.11 13.22 2.17
N LEU A 111 -6.22 11.96 1.76
CA LEU A 111 -5.49 11.40 0.64
C LEU A 111 -6.42 11.23 -0.56
N TYR A 112 -5.95 11.64 -1.74
CA TYR A 112 -6.76 11.64 -2.96
C TYR A 112 -6.09 10.91 -4.10
N GLN A 113 -6.89 10.13 -4.81
CA GLN A 113 -6.50 9.38 -6.01
C GLN A 113 -7.28 9.90 -7.21
N THR A 114 -6.65 9.91 -8.39
CA THR A 114 -7.29 10.36 -9.63
C THR A 114 -7.74 9.22 -10.53
N ILE A 115 -7.28 8.00 -10.29
CA ILE A 115 -7.62 6.82 -11.10
C ILE A 115 -8.70 6.03 -10.38
N PRO A 116 -9.95 5.99 -10.90
CA PRO A 116 -11.07 5.39 -10.16
C PRO A 116 -10.84 3.93 -9.76
N ALA A 117 -10.29 3.13 -10.65
CA ALA A 117 -10.05 1.71 -10.36
C ALA A 117 -9.07 1.53 -9.18
N ILE A 118 -8.03 2.37 -9.10
CA ILE A 118 -7.08 2.34 -8.00
C ILE A 118 -7.73 2.90 -6.73
N ALA A 119 -8.53 3.97 -6.86
CA ALA A 119 -9.19 4.59 -5.72
C ALA A 119 -10.08 3.62 -4.95
N ASP A 120 -10.85 2.78 -5.65
CA ASP A 120 -11.72 1.80 -5.01
C ASP A 120 -10.93 0.79 -4.18
N ILE A 121 -9.79 0.34 -4.71
CA ILE A 121 -8.91 -0.60 -4.02
C ILE A 121 -8.28 0.08 -2.80
N GLN A 122 -7.77 1.29 -2.97
CA GLN A 122 -7.12 2.03 -1.88
C GLN A 122 -8.08 2.35 -0.74
N LYS A 123 -9.32 2.70 -1.06
CA LYS A 123 -10.37 2.88 -0.03
C LYS A 123 -10.56 1.63 0.81
N MET A 124 -10.62 0.48 0.16
CA MET A 124 -10.82 -0.79 0.87
C MET A 124 -9.63 -1.11 1.77
N LEU A 125 -8.43 -0.96 1.24
CA LEU A 125 -7.21 -1.22 2.02
C LEU A 125 -7.11 -0.26 3.21
N ASN A 126 -7.40 1.01 3.02
CA ASN A 126 -7.41 2.00 4.10
C ASN A 126 -8.44 1.65 5.19
N ASN A 127 -9.64 1.28 4.79
CA ASN A 127 -10.69 0.93 5.76
C ASN A 127 -10.32 -0.28 6.61
N ASN A 128 -9.57 -1.20 6.05
CA ASN A 128 -9.21 -2.45 6.71
C ASN A 128 -7.85 -2.39 7.42
N ALA A 129 -7.12 -1.29 7.31
CA ALA A 129 -5.80 -1.16 7.91
C ALA A 129 -5.86 -0.52 9.30
N ASN A 130 -5.02 -1.01 10.20
CA ASN A 130 -4.86 -0.39 11.52
C ASN A 130 -4.07 0.91 11.42
N ASP A 131 -2.97 0.90 10.67
CA ASP A 131 -2.10 2.06 10.48
C ASP A 131 -1.78 2.24 9.01
N ILE A 132 -1.66 3.49 8.58
CA ILE A 132 -1.40 3.88 7.19
C ILE A 132 -0.12 4.70 7.15
N PHE A 133 0.79 4.34 6.23
CA PHE A 133 2.04 5.05 6.01
C PHE A 133 2.16 5.49 4.56
N LEU A 134 2.52 6.75 4.35
CA LEU A 134 2.78 7.28 3.00
C LEU A 134 4.18 6.88 2.53
N LEU A 135 4.24 6.32 1.32
CA LEU A 135 5.51 5.99 0.67
C LEU A 135 6.07 7.15 -0.14
N ASN A 136 5.23 8.05 -0.60
CA ASN A 136 5.62 9.20 -1.41
C ASN A 136 5.27 10.51 -0.74
N ARG A 137 5.69 11.62 -1.36
CA ARG A 137 5.25 12.97 -0.99
C ARG A 137 4.18 13.42 -1.99
N PRO A 138 2.89 13.32 -1.64
CA PRO A 138 1.85 13.79 -2.52
C PRO A 138 1.92 15.30 -2.73
N ASP A 139 1.49 15.76 -3.89
CA ASP A 139 1.31 17.19 -4.13
C ASP A 139 0.10 17.69 -3.34
N VAL A 140 0.14 18.98 -2.95
CA VAL A 140 -1.02 19.60 -2.30
C VAL A 140 -2.12 19.78 -3.35
N LEU A 141 -3.32 19.36 -3.00
CA LEU A 141 -4.46 19.46 -3.90
C LEU A 141 -4.76 20.93 -4.24
N ASP A 142 -4.80 21.22 -5.53
CA ASP A 142 -5.15 22.54 -6.04
C ASP A 142 -6.64 22.61 -6.33
N ASN A 143 -7.34 23.50 -5.62
CA ASN A 143 -8.79 23.68 -5.79
C ASN A 143 -9.17 24.20 -7.18
N HIS A 144 -8.22 24.68 -7.98
CA HIS A 144 -8.45 25.15 -9.34
C HIS A 144 -8.26 24.05 -10.39
N SER A 145 -7.91 22.85 -9.98
CA SER A 145 -7.70 21.74 -10.89
C SER A 145 -9.01 21.29 -11.56
N THR A 146 -8.90 20.87 -12.82
CA THR A 146 -10.02 20.30 -13.58
C THR A 146 -10.11 18.78 -13.44
N HIS A 147 -9.21 18.16 -12.70
CA HIS A 147 -9.22 16.71 -12.50
C HIS A 147 -10.24 16.30 -11.43
N ASP A 148 -10.83 15.15 -11.64
CA ASP A 148 -11.64 14.53 -10.61
C ASP A 148 -10.73 13.85 -9.60
N TYR A 149 -11.04 14.08 -8.33
CA TYR A 149 -10.30 13.51 -7.21
C TYR A 149 -11.23 12.65 -6.37
N THR A 150 -10.72 11.50 -5.95
CA THR A 150 -11.46 10.61 -5.07
C THR A 150 -10.73 10.52 -3.74
N LEU A 151 -11.44 10.83 -2.66
CA LEU A 151 -10.93 10.65 -1.29
C LEU A 151 -10.77 9.16 -1.02
N VAL A 152 -9.58 8.72 -0.66
CA VAL A 152 -9.32 7.30 -0.39
C VAL A 152 -9.06 6.99 1.07
N GLY A 153 -8.76 7.99 1.88
CA GLY A 153 -8.55 7.83 3.30
C GLY A 153 -7.93 9.07 3.91
N SER A 154 -7.74 9.01 5.21
CA SER A 154 -7.12 10.08 6.00
C SER A 154 -6.15 9.47 7.01
N PHE A 155 -5.16 10.25 7.40
CA PHE A 155 -4.27 9.81 8.47
C PHE A 155 -3.87 10.90 9.44
#